data_df5dd7c7d1d3547f78fef8f17f1493f2
#
_entry.id   df5dd7c7d1d3547f78fef8f17f1493f2
#
_cell.length_a   1.000
_cell.length_b   1.000
_cell.length_c   1.000
_cell.angle_alpha   90.00
_cell.angle_beta   90.00
_cell.angle_gamma   90.00
#
_symmetry.space_group_name_H-M   'P 1'
#
loop_
_entity.id
_entity.type
_entity.pdbx_description
1 polymer ?
#
loop_
_entity_poly.entity_id
_entity_poly.type
_entity_poly.pdbx_seq_one_letter_code
_entity_poly.pdbx_strand_id
1 'polypeptide(L)'
;MDRRMFLTTACAGAASLSGCLSLLPSDRAKTPLPTVPGGSWTQHGADNANTFAPDVAAPPRGNLAWTSEAFTRWEPAIADGTVYTTNFDPSTDGHALALDAQDGSELWRTPLDGAGDHGRALVDGRFIVAHGRELVALDPQDGEVVWRRSLDRLPTGRRSGYAPELLAADDGSGTVVVPYSGGLKAVRATDGDPRWETSVVTRPSVTPSIDDAVYAIGRVDGTDRLAALALDDGAIRWTTALETPSTSADPVATDHGVLVVEGDALGVYDRETGERRSKIPLFDLDTTLDTTVAADGGMAFVANHEGLLAVDLEAETTRWLHEDGVYAAGFAVGTETVVAMVDGSAYVSSDHAETITAFDRETGDARWNYVLDGFHALTIPPILVDGAVCFATSSTNALAVLGDVPAER
;
A
#
# COMPACT_ATOMS: atom_id res chain seq x y z
N MET A 1 6.28 17.75 -72.10
CA MET A 1 7.53 17.09 -72.49
C MET A 1 8.05 16.44 -71.20
N ASP A 2 8.18 15.27 -71.10
CA ASP A 2 8.16 13.88 -71.51
C ASP A 2 8.19 13.03 -70.23
N ARG A 3 7.26 12.19 -69.97
CA ARG A 3 7.17 10.76 -70.18
C ARG A 3 8.44 9.94 -70.04
N ARG A 4 8.42 9.05 -68.99
CA ARG A 4 8.77 7.61 -69.07
C ARG A 4 8.74 7.06 -67.63
N MET A 5 7.83 6.33 -67.18
CA MET A 5 7.37 4.94 -67.28
C MET A 5 8.50 3.91 -67.40
N PHE A 6 8.70 3.10 -66.31
CA PHE A 6 9.22 1.73 -66.35
C PHE A 6 8.76 1.03 -65.05
N LEU A 7 7.80 0.21 -65.12
CA LEU A 7 7.73 -1.27 -65.10
C LEU A 7 8.33 -1.95 -63.84
N THR A 8 7.41 -2.38 -63.02
CA THR A 8 7.21 -3.69 -62.36
C THR A 8 8.37 -4.67 -62.26
N THR A 9 8.68 -5.07 -61.03
CA THR A 9 9.00 -6.46 -60.71
C THR A 9 8.39 -6.79 -59.34
N ALA A 10 7.43 -7.71 -59.33
CA ALA A 10 6.83 -8.30 -58.19
C ALA A 10 7.82 -9.31 -57.57
N CYS A 11 8.27 -9.04 -56.38
CA CYS A 11 8.81 -10.08 -55.48
C CYS A 11 7.81 -10.28 -54.38
N ALA A 12 7.11 -11.38 -54.43
CA ALA A 12 6.35 -11.91 -53.32
C ALA A 12 7.31 -12.33 -52.22
N GLY A 13 7.53 -11.42 -51.25
CA GLY A 13 8.16 -11.73 -49.97
C GLY A 13 7.05 -11.98 -48.97
N ALA A 14 6.89 -13.21 -48.54
CA ALA A 14 6.07 -13.56 -47.40
C ALA A 14 6.67 -12.84 -46.18
N ALA A 15 6.08 -11.69 -45.83
CA ALA A 15 6.31 -11.11 -44.53
C ALA A 15 5.63 -12.02 -43.50
N SER A 16 6.43 -12.86 -42.87
CA SER A 16 6.06 -13.48 -41.61
C SER A 16 5.76 -12.34 -40.64
N LEU A 17 4.49 -12.08 -40.44
CA LEU A 17 4.01 -11.32 -39.27
C LEU A 17 4.34 -12.17 -38.05
N SER A 18 5.58 -12.06 -37.56
CA SER A 18 5.90 -12.36 -36.15
C SER A 18 5.21 -11.26 -35.36
N GLY A 19 3.92 -11.40 -35.12
CA GLY A 19 3.26 -10.72 -34.07
C GLY A 19 3.97 -11.18 -32.78
N CYS A 20 4.69 -10.31 -32.12
CA CYS A 20 4.94 -10.47 -30.73
C CYS A 20 3.56 -10.48 -30.06
N LEU A 21 2.96 -11.67 -29.90
CA LEU A 21 2.00 -11.84 -28.83
C LEU A 21 2.81 -11.61 -27.56
N SER A 22 2.64 -10.45 -26.94
CA SER A 22 3.00 -10.29 -25.55
C SER A 22 2.21 -11.36 -24.80
N LEU A 23 2.90 -12.39 -24.33
CA LEU A 23 2.30 -13.42 -23.51
C LEU A 23 1.68 -12.69 -22.31
N LEU A 24 0.39 -12.93 -22.07
CA LEU A 24 -0.27 -12.44 -20.88
C LEU A 24 0.48 -13.04 -19.65
N PRO A 25 0.53 -12.33 -18.52
CA PRO A 25 1.21 -12.82 -17.32
C PRO A 25 0.79 -14.23 -16.87
N SER A 26 -0.44 -14.61 -17.16
CA SER A 26 -0.99 -15.97 -16.92
C SER A 26 -0.26 -17.10 -17.65
N ASP A 27 0.49 -16.80 -18.70
CA ASP A 27 1.23 -17.80 -19.50
C ASP A 27 2.68 -17.98 -19.02
N ARG A 28 3.14 -17.20 -18.05
CA ARG A 28 4.48 -17.36 -17.47
C ARG A 28 4.51 -18.58 -16.55
N ALA A 29 5.55 -19.38 -16.69
CA ALA A 29 5.75 -20.56 -15.84
C ALA A 29 5.87 -20.13 -14.38
N LYS A 30 4.98 -20.64 -13.53
CA LYS A 30 5.04 -20.40 -12.08
C LYS A 30 6.19 -21.23 -11.49
N THR A 31 7.08 -20.56 -10.78
CA THR A 31 8.12 -21.19 -9.98
C THR A 31 7.81 -20.93 -8.52
N PRO A 32 7.30 -21.91 -7.77
CA PRO A 32 6.96 -21.68 -6.36
C PRO A 32 8.16 -21.16 -5.58
N LEU A 33 7.89 -20.33 -4.59
CA LEU A 33 8.92 -19.89 -3.64
C LEU A 33 9.53 -21.11 -2.95
N PRO A 34 10.83 -21.10 -2.63
CA PRO A 34 11.51 -22.24 -2.02
C PRO A 34 10.96 -22.59 -0.64
N THR A 35 10.42 -21.62 0.05
CA THR A 35 9.78 -21.75 1.36
C THR A 35 8.48 -20.95 1.40
N VAL A 36 7.56 -21.33 2.26
CA VAL A 36 6.38 -20.50 2.58
C VAL A 36 6.89 -19.21 3.23
N PRO A 37 6.49 -18.04 2.72
CA PRO A 37 6.88 -16.76 3.33
C PRO A 37 6.40 -16.66 4.78
N GLY A 38 7.28 -16.23 5.66
CA GLY A 38 6.94 -15.88 7.05
C GLY A 38 6.60 -14.39 7.20
N GLY A 39 6.35 -13.98 8.44
CA GLY A 39 5.96 -12.61 8.75
C GLY A 39 4.53 -12.30 8.33
N SER A 40 4.15 -11.01 8.45
CA SER A 40 2.79 -10.60 8.17
C SER A 40 2.73 -9.17 7.64
N TRP A 41 1.67 -8.90 6.87
CA TRP A 41 1.21 -7.59 6.43
C TRP A 41 -0.31 -7.59 6.60
N THR A 42 -0.79 -7.18 7.76
CA THR A 42 -2.18 -7.47 8.15
C THR A 42 -3.19 -6.46 7.64
N GLN A 43 -2.76 -5.28 7.25
CA GLN A 43 -3.61 -4.19 6.79
C GLN A 43 -2.79 -3.14 6.03
N HIS A 44 -3.40 -2.02 5.65
CA HIS A 44 -2.67 -0.88 5.11
C HIS A 44 -1.51 -0.48 6.02
N GLY A 45 -0.35 -0.19 5.41
CA GLY A 45 0.84 0.20 6.14
C GLY A 45 1.52 -0.92 6.93
N ALA A 46 1.26 -2.18 6.63
CA ALA A 46 1.76 -3.40 7.27
C ALA A 46 1.08 -3.70 8.62
N ASP A 47 0.88 -2.71 9.45
CA ASP A 47 0.39 -2.80 10.82
C ASP A 47 -0.57 -1.66 11.19
N ASN A 48 -1.07 -1.68 12.40
CA ASN A 48 -2.00 -0.69 12.93
C ASN A 48 -1.37 0.71 13.11
N ALA A 49 -0.06 0.81 13.20
CA ALA A 49 0.66 2.08 13.35
C ALA A 49 1.03 2.74 11.98
N ASN A 50 0.71 2.10 10.86
CA ASN A 50 1.08 2.50 9.50
C ASN A 50 2.60 2.60 9.30
N THR A 51 3.36 1.68 9.89
CA THR A 51 4.83 1.77 9.84
C THR A 51 5.41 1.45 8.48
N PHE A 52 4.71 0.70 7.64
CA PHE A 52 5.23 0.12 6.39
C PHE A 52 6.54 -0.65 6.60
N ALA A 53 6.77 -1.11 7.82
CA ALA A 53 8.02 -1.69 8.26
C ALA A 53 7.80 -3.02 9.00
N PRO A 54 7.39 -4.09 8.31
CA PRO A 54 7.34 -5.40 8.91
C PRO A 54 8.76 -5.87 9.30
N ASP A 55 8.89 -6.54 10.44
CA ASP A 55 10.16 -7.10 10.92
C ASP A 55 10.53 -8.38 10.12
N VAL A 56 10.82 -8.21 8.85
CA VAL A 56 11.11 -9.30 7.90
C VAL A 56 12.26 -8.95 6.96
N ALA A 57 12.88 -9.96 6.37
CA ALA A 57 13.93 -9.77 5.37
C ALA A 57 13.36 -9.82 3.95
N ALA A 58 13.79 -8.89 3.08
CA ALA A 58 13.55 -9.01 1.65
C ALA A 58 14.30 -10.21 1.05
N PRO A 59 13.82 -10.77 -0.07
CA PRO A 59 14.55 -11.85 -0.74
C PRO A 59 15.92 -11.36 -1.21
N PRO A 60 16.96 -12.21 -1.16
CA PRO A 60 18.30 -11.83 -1.61
C PRO A 60 18.38 -11.59 -3.13
N ARG A 61 17.40 -12.07 -3.87
CA ARG A 61 17.18 -11.84 -5.31
C ARG A 61 15.71 -11.60 -5.57
N GLY A 62 15.40 -10.55 -6.33
CA GLY A 62 14.05 -10.19 -6.70
C GLY A 62 13.65 -10.77 -8.05
N ASN A 63 13.56 -12.10 -8.20
CA ASN A 63 13.08 -12.72 -9.42
C ASN A 63 11.59 -13.07 -9.34
N LEU A 64 10.87 -13.01 -10.46
CA LEU A 64 9.45 -13.35 -10.50
C LEU A 64 9.23 -14.83 -10.19
N ALA A 65 8.50 -15.10 -9.13
CA ALA A 65 8.10 -16.43 -8.72
C ALA A 65 6.78 -16.86 -9.37
N TRP A 66 5.73 -16.08 -9.16
CA TRP A 66 4.42 -16.38 -9.70
C TRP A 66 3.56 -15.11 -9.90
N THR A 67 2.52 -15.25 -10.70
CA THR A 67 1.45 -14.25 -10.87
C THR A 67 0.10 -14.90 -10.66
N SER A 68 -0.88 -14.13 -10.22
CA SER A 68 -2.27 -14.55 -10.09
C SER A 68 -3.17 -13.60 -10.88
N GLU A 69 -4.27 -14.11 -11.43
CA GLU A 69 -5.30 -13.29 -12.09
C GLU A 69 -6.21 -12.55 -11.10
N ALA A 70 -5.92 -12.62 -9.79
CA ALA A 70 -6.64 -11.88 -8.80
C ALA A 70 -6.45 -10.39 -9.02
N PHE A 71 -7.50 -9.75 -9.53
CA PHE A 71 -7.53 -8.33 -9.76
C PHE A 71 -7.67 -7.59 -8.44
N THR A 72 -6.62 -6.94 -7.96
CA THR A 72 -6.69 -6.12 -6.77
C THR A 72 -6.26 -4.69 -7.06
N ARG A 73 -6.94 -3.74 -6.43
CA ARG A 73 -6.55 -2.31 -6.43
C ARG A 73 -5.98 -1.85 -5.11
N TRP A 74 -6.00 -2.73 -4.13
CA TRP A 74 -5.68 -2.42 -2.75
C TRP A 74 -4.62 -3.38 -2.26
N GLU A 75 -3.90 -2.99 -1.24
CA GLU A 75 -2.91 -3.83 -0.57
C GLU A 75 -3.57 -5.13 -0.11
N PRO A 76 -3.12 -6.33 -0.55
CA PRO A 76 -3.54 -7.56 0.07
C PRO A 76 -3.05 -7.63 1.51
N ALA A 77 -3.80 -8.32 2.37
CA ALA A 77 -3.28 -8.72 3.66
C ALA A 77 -2.56 -10.08 3.51
N ILE A 78 -1.44 -10.24 4.19
CA ILE A 78 -0.65 -11.49 4.14
C ILE A 78 -0.34 -11.91 5.58
N ALA A 79 -0.64 -13.16 5.91
CA ALA A 79 -0.24 -13.77 7.17
C ALA A 79 -0.24 -15.30 7.03
N ASP A 80 0.61 -15.97 7.81
CA ASP A 80 0.68 -17.43 7.89
C ASP A 80 0.78 -18.13 6.53
N GLY A 81 1.53 -17.52 5.59
CA GLY A 81 1.72 -18.06 4.24
C GLY A 81 0.49 -17.95 3.34
N THR A 82 -0.47 -17.10 3.67
CA THR A 82 -1.69 -16.89 2.89
C THR A 82 -1.83 -15.42 2.51
N VAL A 83 -2.18 -15.17 1.25
CA VAL A 83 -2.50 -13.85 0.70
C VAL A 83 -4.01 -13.69 0.66
N TYR A 84 -4.54 -12.71 1.38
CA TYR A 84 -5.96 -12.37 1.42
C TYR A 84 -6.20 -11.10 0.62
N THR A 85 -7.09 -11.16 -0.34
CA THR A 85 -7.39 -10.02 -1.21
C THR A 85 -8.86 -10.00 -1.62
N THR A 86 -9.24 -8.95 -2.33
CA THR A 86 -10.53 -8.85 -2.99
C THR A 86 -10.33 -8.72 -4.48
N ASN A 87 -11.19 -9.32 -5.25
CA ASN A 87 -11.24 -9.09 -6.69
C ASN A 87 -12.28 -8.01 -6.98
N PHE A 88 -11.83 -6.93 -7.59
CA PHE A 88 -12.70 -5.86 -8.08
C PHE A 88 -12.75 -5.90 -9.60
N ASP A 89 -13.78 -6.51 -10.15
CA ASP A 89 -14.14 -6.35 -11.56
C ASP A 89 -15.43 -5.51 -11.63
N PRO A 90 -15.40 -4.30 -12.21
CA PRO A 90 -16.60 -3.47 -12.31
C PRO A 90 -17.73 -4.07 -13.12
N SER A 91 -17.47 -5.17 -13.85
CA SER A 91 -18.45 -5.90 -14.66
C SER A 91 -19.04 -7.14 -13.97
N THR A 92 -18.48 -7.55 -12.83
CA THR A 92 -18.90 -8.74 -12.08
C THR A 92 -19.09 -8.41 -10.59
N ASP A 93 -19.76 -9.29 -9.87
CA ASP A 93 -19.82 -9.22 -8.41
C ASP A 93 -18.43 -9.40 -7.82
N GLY A 94 -18.10 -8.63 -6.76
CA GLY A 94 -16.84 -8.73 -6.07
C GLY A 94 -16.67 -10.07 -5.36
N HIS A 95 -15.41 -10.44 -5.11
CA HIS A 95 -15.07 -11.65 -4.36
C HIS A 95 -13.96 -11.35 -3.37
N ALA A 96 -14.05 -11.95 -2.18
CA ALA A 96 -12.90 -12.14 -1.31
C ALA A 96 -12.19 -13.43 -1.70
N LEU A 97 -10.86 -13.44 -1.62
CA LEU A 97 -10.00 -14.53 -2.05
C LEU A 97 -8.91 -14.80 -1.03
N ALA A 98 -8.54 -16.07 -0.87
CA ALA A 98 -7.27 -16.44 -0.29
C ALA A 98 -6.43 -17.24 -1.29
N LEU A 99 -5.15 -16.91 -1.36
CA LEU A 99 -4.17 -17.58 -2.22
C LEU A 99 -3.04 -18.11 -1.34
N ASP A 100 -2.48 -19.25 -1.73
CA ASP A 100 -1.23 -19.74 -1.16
C ASP A 100 -0.09 -18.77 -1.53
N ALA A 101 0.60 -18.23 -0.54
CA ALA A 101 1.67 -17.27 -0.76
C ALA A 101 2.90 -17.90 -1.44
N GLN A 102 3.06 -19.23 -1.38
CA GLN A 102 4.19 -19.93 -1.98
C GLN A 102 4.07 -20.06 -3.50
N ASP A 103 2.85 -20.32 -4.04
CA ASP A 103 2.67 -20.61 -5.45
C ASP A 103 1.50 -19.87 -6.14
N GLY A 104 0.74 -19.08 -5.37
CA GLY A 104 -0.39 -18.31 -5.88
C GLY A 104 -1.62 -19.14 -6.22
N SER A 105 -1.71 -20.40 -5.76
CA SER A 105 -2.91 -21.21 -5.95
C SER A 105 -4.06 -20.71 -5.08
N GLU A 106 -5.29 -20.74 -5.62
CA GLU A 106 -6.47 -20.32 -4.87
C GLU A 106 -6.83 -21.33 -3.79
N LEU A 107 -6.94 -20.88 -2.55
CA LEU A 107 -7.35 -21.68 -1.40
C LEU A 107 -8.87 -21.64 -1.22
N TRP A 108 -9.45 -20.45 -1.27
CA TRP A 108 -10.88 -20.25 -1.22
C TRP A 108 -11.31 -18.95 -1.90
N ARG A 109 -12.60 -18.86 -2.24
CA ARG A 109 -13.24 -17.70 -2.86
C ARG A 109 -14.66 -17.52 -2.31
N THR A 110 -14.98 -16.30 -1.86
CA THR A 110 -16.29 -15.97 -1.29
C THR A 110 -16.89 -14.78 -2.03
N PRO A 111 -18.12 -14.90 -2.54
CA PRO A 111 -18.82 -13.79 -3.19
C PRO A 111 -19.11 -12.65 -2.20
N LEU A 112 -18.92 -11.41 -2.66
CA LEU A 112 -19.25 -10.18 -1.96
C LEU A 112 -20.35 -9.45 -2.74
N ASP A 113 -21.38 -9.00 -2.02
CA ASP A 113 -22.50 -8.28 -2.62
C ASP A 113 -22.17 -6.80 -2.84
N GLY A 114 -22.53 -6.26 -3.98
CA GLY A 114 -22.36 -4.84 -4.31
C GLY A 114 -21.04 -4.53 -5.05
N ALA A 115 -20.83 -3.26 -5.30
CA ALA A 115 -19.66 -2.76 -6.00
C ALA A 115 -18.86 -1.79 -5.11
N GLY A 116 -17.55 -1.84 -5.24
CA GLY A 116 -16.60 -0.98 -4.53
C GLY A 116 -15.91 -1.70 -3.38
N ASP A 117 -14.62 -1.55 -3.35
CA ASP A 117 -13.72 -2.04 -2.32
C ASP A 117 -13.09 -0.81 -1.64
N HIS A 118 -13.04 -0.79 -0.32
CA HIS A 118 -12.68 0.37 0.47
C HIS A 118 -11.64 0.08 1.56
N GLY A 119 -11.02 -1.07 1.53
CA GLY A 119 -9.97 -1.48 2.46
C GLY A 119 -10.26 -2.80 3.16
N ARG A 120 -9.23 -3.33 3.78
CA ARG A 120 -9.25 -4.63 4.46
C ARG A 120 -8.26 -4.70 5.60
N ALA A 121 -8.49 -5.64 6.51
CA ALA A 121 -7.57 -5.98 7.58
C ALA A 121 -7.73 -7.44 8.03
N LEU A 122 -6.63 -8.03 8.50
CA LEU A 122 -6.62 -9.24 9.31
C LEU A 122 -6.49 -8.83 10.77
N VAL A 123 -7.50 -9.11 11.57
CA VAL A 123 -7.55 -8.74 12.99
C VAL A 123 -8.37 -9.74 13.78
N ASP A 124 -7.92 -10.14 14.94
CA ASP A 124 -8.62 -11.08 15.85
C ASP A 124 -9.12 -12.34 15.14
N GLY A 125 -8.30 -12.94 14.27
CA GLY A 125 -8.67 -14.15 13.52
C GLY A 125 -9.84 -13.94 12.55
N ARG A 126 -9.98 -12.72 12.01
CA ARG A 126 -10.98 -12.36 11.00
C ARG A 126 -10.31 -11.65 9.83
N PHE A 127 -10.72 -12.02 8.63
CA PHE A 127 -10.45 -11.22 7.45
C PHE A 127 -11.63 -10.26 7.23
N ILE A 128 -11.43 -8.98 7.51
CA ILE A 128 -12.47 -7.96 7.45
C ILE A 128 -12.29 -7.13 6.20
N VAL A 129 -13.37 -6.97 5.44
CA VAL A 129 -13.39 -6.23 4.18
C VAL A 129 -14.47 -5.15 4.26
N ALA A 130 -14.11 -3.92 3.89
CA ALA A 130 -15.07 -2.87 3.62
C ALA A 130 -15.45 -2.90 2.13
N HIS A 131 -16.62 -3.45 1.80
CA HIS A 131 -17.07 -3.64 0.42
C HIS A 131 -18.48 -3.08 0.20
N GLY A 132 -18.64 -2.28 -0.86
CA GLY A 132 -19.91 -1.60 -1.12
C GLY A 132 -20.34 -0.74 0.07
N ARG A 133 -21.42 -1.10 0.72
CA ARG A 133 -21.95 -0.42 1.90
C ARG A 133 -21.94 -1.32 3.15
N GLU A 134 -21.05 -2.27 3.17
CA GLU A 134 -20.95 -3.24 4.26
C GLU A 134 -19.52 -3.43 4.74
N LEU A 135 -19.39 -3.75 6.02
CA LEU A 135 -18.26 -4.50 6.55
C LEU A 135 -18.63 -5.97 6.55
N VAL A 136 -17.76 -6.78 6.01
CA VAL A 136 -17.91 -8.23 5.96
C VAL A 136 -16.71 -8.87 6.65
N ALA A 137 -16.93 -9.68 7.65
CA ALA A 137 -15.89 -10.48 8.26
C ALA A 137 -16.01 -11.94 7.81
N LEU A 138 -14.89 -12.48 7.38
CA LEU A 138 -14.76 -13.85 6.94
C LEU A 138 -13.81 -14.61 7.88
N ASP A 139 -14.03 -15.91 8.00
CA ASP A 139 -13.06 -16.81 8.58
C ASP A 139 -11.86 -16.92 7.61
N PRO A 140 -10.63 -16.63 8.02
CA PRO A 140 -9.49 -16.67 7.11
C PRO A 140 -9.13 -18.09 6.64
N GLN A 141 -9.60 -19.15 7.33
CA GLN A 141 -9.26 -20.53 6.98
C GLN A 141 -10.06 -21.07 5.77
N ASP A 142 -11.34 -20.70 5.67
CA ASP A 142 -12.24 -21.26 4.66
C ASP A 142 -13.07 -20.21 3.90
N GLY A 143 -12.98 -18.94 4.29
CA GLY A 143 -13.71 -17.84 3.68
C GLY A 143 -15.19 -17.80 4.05
N GLU A 144 -15.66 -18.57 5.04
CA GLU A 144 -17.05 -18.49 5.49
C GLU A 144 -17.33 -17.10 6.10
N VAL A 145 -18.49 -16.53 5.76
CA VAL A 145 -18.91 -15.24 6.31
C VAL A 145 -19.33 -15.42 7.76
N VAL A 146 -18.59 -14.78 8.65
CA VAL A 146 -18.86 -14.81 10.10
C VAL A 146 -19.93 -13.79 10.49
N TRP A 147 -19.79 -12.56 9.97
CA TRP A 147 -20.78 -11.51 10.18
C TRP A 147 -20.78 -10.49 9.04
N ARG A 148 -21.88 -9.75 8.92
CA ARG A 148 -22.02 -8.58 8.03
C ARG A 148 -22.61 -7.42 8.83
N ARG A 149 -22.16 -6.20 8.53
CA ARG A 149 -22.68 -4.95 9.10
C ARG A 149 -22.82 -3.90 8.03
N SER A 150 -24.01 -3.35 7.89
CA SER A 150 -24.23 -2.23 6.97
C SER A 150 -23.55 -0.97 7.46
N LEU A 151 -22.92 -0.28 6.53
CA LEU A 151 -22.38 1.06 6.72
C LEU A 151 -23.43 2.07 6.24
N ASP A 152 -23.95 2.89 7.16
CA ASP A 152 -24.93 3.93 6.82
C ASP A 152 -24.36 4.95 5.82
N ARG A 153 -23.04 5.10 5.82
CA ARG A 153 -22.28 5.98 4.94
C ARG A 153 -21.09 5.24 4.38
N LEU A 154 -20.80 5.47 3.10
CA LEU A 154 -19.60 4.91 2.49
C LEU A 154 -18.36 5.54 3.11
N PRO A 155 -17.31 4.75 3.32
CA PRO A 155 -15.98 5.29 3.49
C PRO A 155 -15.71 6.25 2.34
N THR A 156 -15.22 7.43 2.62
CA THR A 156 -14.98 8.44 1.59
C THR A 156 -13.50 8.59 1.36
N GLY A 157 -13.07 8.19 0.20
CA GLY A 157 -11.74 8.49 -0.31
C GLY A 157 -11.67 9.86 -1.01
N ARG A 158 -10.48 10.24 -1.37
CA ARG A 158 -10.09 11.55 -1.91
C ARG A 158 -10.64 11.91 -3.28
N ARG A 159 -10.50 13.22 -3.58
CA ARG A 159 -10.72 13.81 -4.90
C ARG A 159 -9.74 13.37 -5.99
N SER A 160 -8.63 12.73 -5.67
CA SER A 160 -7.53 12.42 -6.62
C SER A 160 -7.53 11.01 -7.23
N GLY A 161 -8.57 10.23 -7.01
CA GLY A 161 -8.64 8.87 -7.61
C GLY A 161 -7.92 7.78 -6.80
N TYR A 162 -7.14 8.15 -5.81
CA TYR A 162 -6.55 7.27 -4.81
C TYR A 162 -7.37 7.39 -3.54
N ALA A 163 -8.26 6.46 -3.30
CA ALA A 163 -8.87 6.33 -1.99
C ALA A 163 -7.84 5.69 -1.06
N PRO A 164 -7.44 6.30 0.06
CA PRO A 164 -6.64 5.59 1.04
C PRO A 164 -7.39 4.35 1.49
N GLU A 165 -6.71 3.31 1.87
CA GLU A 165 -7.33 2.20 2.57
C GLU A 165 -7.93 2.73 3.86
N LEU A 166 -9.20 2.46 4.05
CA LEU A 166 -9.99 3.18 5.03
C LEU A 166 -10.23 2.36 6.29
N LEU A 167 -9.52 1.27 6.44
CA LEU A 167 -9.70 0.33 7.51
C LEU A 167 -8.39 0.22 8.31
N ALA A 168 -8.39 0.78 9.49
CA ALA A 168 -7.35 0.53 10.49
C ALA A 168 -7.89 -0.45 11.52
N ALA A 169 -7.03 -1.33 12.01
CA ALA A 169 -7.38 -2.34 13.00
C ALA A 169 -6.30 -2.40 14.08
N ASP A 170 -6.68 -2.79 15.28
CA ASP A 170 -5.79 -3.04 16.39
C ASP A 170 -6.00 -4.45 16.93
N ASP A 171 -5.02 -5.33 16.74
CA ASP A 171 -5.06 -6.71 17.18
C ASP A 171 -5.18 -6.85 18.71
N GLY A 172 -4.63 -5.90 19.45
CA GLY A 172 -4.65 -5.95 20.92
C GLY A 172 -6.04 -5.72 21.52
N SER A 173 -6.86 -4.86 20.89
CA SER A 173 -8.22 -4.54 21.35
C SER A 173 -9.31 -5.15 20.46
N GLY A 174 -8.96 -5.69 19.30
CA GLY A 174 -9.91 -6.14 18.29
C GLY A 174 -10.81 -5.01 17.78
N THR A 175 -10.26 -3.81 17.64
CA THR A 175 -10.99 -2.62 17.18
C THR A 175 -10.69 -2.37 15.71
N VAL A 176 -11.75 -2.20 14.94
CA VAL A 176 -11.65 -1.78 13.53
C VAL A 176 -12.20 -0.37 13.42
N VAL A 177 -11.37 0.57 12.95
CA VAL A 177 -11.75 1.97 12.74
C VAL A 177 -12.01 2.21 11.27
N VAL A 178 -13.19 2.73 10.97
CA VAL A 178 -13.64 3.03 9.60
C VAL A 178 -13.83 4.53 9.46
N PRO A 179 -12.97 5.22 8.70
CA PRO A 179 -13.17 6.62 8.39
C PRO A 179 -14.30 6.82 7.38
N TYR A 180 -15.10 7.87 7.56
CA TYR A 180 -16.12 8.29 6.61
C TYR A 180 -16.22 9.83 6.56
N SER A 181 -16.94 10.39 5.60
CA SER A 181 -17.00 11.87 5.42
C SER A 181 -17.47 12.64 6.65
N GLY A 182 -18.22 11.98 7.53
CA GLY A 182 -18.80 12.58 8.74
C GLY A 182 -17.97 12.35 10.00
N GLY A 183 -16.91 11.53 9.95
CA GLY A 183 -16.14 11.21 11.14
C GLY A 183 -15.44 9.85 11.09
N LEU A 184 -15.31 9.25 12.25
CA LEU A 184 -14.77 7.91 12.43
C LEU A 184 -15.78 7.03 13.16
N LYS A 185 -15.84 5.76 12.79
CA LYS A 185 -16.63 4.75 13.47
C LYS A 185 -15.75 3.58 13.85
N ALA A 186 -15.89 3.09 15.06
CA ALA A 186 -15.22 1.87 15.51
C ALA A 186 -16.21 0.74 15.73
N VAL A 187 -15.80 -0.45 15.31
CA VAL A 187 -16.56 -1.69 15.55
C VAL A 187 -15.63 -2.75 16.13
N ARG A 188 -16.22 -3.77 16.76
CA ARG A 188 -15.48 -4.92 17.26
C ARG A 188 -15.23 -5.91 16.12
N ALA A 189 -13.99 -6.38 15.98
CA ALA A 189 -13.61 -7.31 14.91
C ALA A 189 -14.35 -8.65 14.98
N THR A 190 -14.61 -9.17 16.19
CA THR A 190 -15.18 -10.51 16.40
C THR A 190 -16.62 -10.65 15.97
N ASP A 191 -17.45 -9.60 16.09
CA ASP A 191 -18.88 -9.63 15.86
C ASP A 191 -19.44 -8.42 15.08
N GLY A 192 -18.60 -7.41 14.82
CA GLY A 192 -18.98 -6.18 14.11
C GLY A 192 -19.87 -5.24 14.95
N ASP A 193 -20.02 -5.47 16.25
CA ASP A 193 -20.81 -4.60 17.10
C ASP A 193 -20.16 -3.22 17.23
N PRO A 194 -20.96 -2.14 17.15
CA PRO A 194 -20.44 -0.78 17.30
C PRO A 194 -19.79 -0.59 18.67
N ARG A 195 -18.59 0.00 18.69
CA ARG A 195 -17.91 0.46 19.90
C ARG A 195 -18.21 1.93 20.17
N TRP A 196 -17.89 2.76 19.19
CA TRP A 196 -18.12 4.20 19.25
C TRP A 196 -18.22 4.80 17.84
N GLU A 197 -18.76 6.00 17.77
CA GLU A 197 -18.78 6.83 16.57
C GLU A 197 -18.53 8.27 16.99
N THR A 198 -17.69 8.98 16.25
CA THR A 198 -17.41 10.40 16.48
C THR A 198 -17.57 11.20 15.20
N SER A 199 -18.16 12.38 15.31
CA SER A 199 -18.25 13.36 14.24
C SER A 199 -17.36 14.58 14.47
N VAL A 200 -16.48 14.52 15.46
CA VAL A 200 -15.60 15.64 15.80
C VAL A 200 -14.47 15.77 14.79
N VAL A 201 -13.87 14.66 14.37
CA VAL A 201 -12.89 14.63 13.27
C VAL A 201 -13.61 14.30 11.99
N THR A 202 -13.91 15.31 11.20
CA THR A 202 -14.61 15.14 9.91
C THR A 202 -13.64 15.14 8.75
N ARG A 203 -14.07 14.54 7.63
CA ARG A 203 -13.26 14.45 6.41
C ARG A 203 -11.84 13.94 6.67
N PRO A 204 -11.68 12.78 7.31
CA PRO A 204 -10.36 12.18 7.42
C PRO A 204 -9.76 12.07 6.01
N SER A 205 -8.54 12.56 5.86
CA SER A 205 -7.90 12.68 4.54
C SER A 205 -7.03 11.50 4.19
N VAL A 206 -6.64 10.74 5.18
CA VAL A 206 -5.66 9.64 5.12
C VAL A 206 -6.08 8.53 6.09
N THR A 207 -5.45 7.36 5.97
CA THR A 207 -5.70 6.23 6.86
C THR A 207 -5.23 6.58 8.27
N PRO A 208 -6.07 6.45 9.30
CA PRO A 208 -5.63 6.65 10.68
C PRO A 208 -4.59 5.62 11.09
N SER A 209 -3.66 5.99 11.96
CA SER A 209 -2.85 5.00 12.69
C SER A 209 -3.43 4.70 14.06
N ILE A 210 -3.20 3.51 14.55
CA ILE A 210 -3.66 3.05 15.86
C ILE A 210 -2.45 2.52 16.64
N ASP A 211 -2.31 2.99 17.89
CA ASP A 211 -1.40 2.40 18.85
C ASP A 211 -2.07 2.53 20.24
N ASP A 212 -1.58 3.34 21.15
CA ASP A 212 -2.28 3.64 22.41
C ASP A 212 -3.50 4.56 22.24
N ALA A 213 -3.63 5.17 21.07
CA ALA A 213 -4.74 6.01 20.62
C ALA A 213 -4.98 5.83 19.12
N VAL A 214 -6.10 6.33 18.63
CA VAL A 214 -6.34 6.51 17.21
C VAL A 214 -5.84 7.88 16.79
N TYR A 215 -4.83 7.94 15.95
CA TYR A 215 -4.27 9.18 15.41
C TYR A 215 -4.85 9.43 14.02
N ALA A 216 -5.61 10.49 13.88
CA ALA A 216 -6.31 10.81 12.63
C ALA A 216 -6.05 12.24 12.19
N ILE A 217 -5.83 12.42 10.90
CA ILE A 217 -5.77 13.74 10.26
C ILE A 217 -7.11 14.04 9.62
N GLY A 218 -7.70 15.16 9.99
CA GLY A 218 -8.99 15.57 9.48
C GLY A 218 -9.38 16.96 9.97
N ARG A 219 -10.64 17.34 9.79
CA ARG A 219 -11.12 18.67 10.20
C ARG A 219 -11.82 18.63 11.54
N VAL A 220 -11.33 19.44 12.46
CA VAL A 220 -11.99 19.75 13.73
C VAL A 220 -12.32 21.25 13.71
N ASP A 221 -13.59 21.59 13.87
CA ASP A 221 -14.09 22.97 13.78
C ASP A 221 -13.65 23.71 12.48
N GLY A 222 -13.58 22.97 11.37
CA GLY A 222 -13.22 23.51 10.06
C GLY A 222 -11.73 23.73 9.81
N THR A 223 -10.86 23.42 10.79
CA THR A 223 -9.40 23.51 10.70
C THR A 223 -8.80 22.10 10.54
N ASP A 224 -7.81 21.96 9.68
CA ASP A 224 -7.08 20.71 9.53
C ASP A 224 -6.24 20.44 10.79
N ARG A 225 -6.42 19.28 11.38
CA ARG A 225 -5.78 18.90 12.65
C ARG A 225 -5.32 17.47 12.64
N LEU A 226 -4.26 17.22 13.38
CA LEU A 226 -3.96 15.91 13.95
C LEU A 226 -4.76 15.77 15.25
N ALA A 227 -5.46 14.68 15.41
CA ALA A 227 -6.24 14.37 16.59
C ALA A 227 -5.84 13.01 17.16
N ALA A 228 -5.70 12.89 18.47
CA ALA A 228 -5.65 11.62 19.17
C ALA A 228 -6.98 11.34 19.85
N LEU A 229 -7.54 10.17 19.58
CA LEU A 229 -8.79 9.72 20.17
C LEU A 229 -8.53 8.48 21.03
N ALA A 230 -9.23 8.39 22.14
CA ALA A 230 -9.19 7.19 22.98
C ALA A 230 -9.76 6.00 22.22
N LEU A 231 -9.05 4.87 22.27
CA LEU A 231 -9.42 3.65 21.55
C LEU A 231 -10.74 3.04 22.06
N ASP A 232 -11.04 3.24 23.34
CA ASP A 232 -12.20 2.61 23.98
C ASP A 232 -13.53 3.27 23.64
N ASP A 233 -13.57 4.61 23.54
CA ASP A 233 -14.80 5.38 23.43
C ASP A 233 -14.78 6.49 22.34
N GLY A 234 -13.66 6.66 21.65
CA GLY A 234 -13.48 7.68 20.61
C GLY A 234 -13.43 9.11 21.16
N ALA A 235 -13.26 9.30 22.47
CA ALA A 235 -13.14 10.63 23.07
C ALA A 235 -11.81 11.28 22.65
N ILE A 236 -11.85 12.56 22.31
CA ILE A 236 -10.65 13.30 21.98
C ILE A 236 -9.76 13.43 23.23
N ARG A 237 -8.53 12.96 23.15
CA ARG A 237 -7.48 13.20 24.12
C ARG A 237 -6.86 14.58 23.92
N TRP A 238 -6.48 14.88 22.68
CA TRP A 238 -5.94 16.17 22.26
C TRP A 238 -6.13 16.41 20.76
N THR A 239 -5.96 17.66 20.33
CA THR A 239 -5.89 18.02 18.92
C THR A 239 -4.84 19.09 18.70
N THR A 240 -4.09 18.99 17.60
CA THR A 240 -3.10 19.99 17.20
C THR A 240 -3.39 20.49 15.80
N ALA A 241 -3.40 21.81 15.61
CA ALA A 241 -3.59 22.40 14.30
C ALA A 241 -2.39 22.11 13.40
N LEU A 242 -2.66 21.70 12.18
CA LEU A 242 -1.67 21.48 11.15
C LEU A 242 -1.67 22.67 10.18
N GLU A 243 -0.48 23.13 9.79
CA GLU A 243 -0.36 24.29 8.91
C GLU A 243 -0.68 23.94 7.45
N THR A 244 0.00 22.91 6.93
CA THR A 244 -0.13 22.41 5.55
C THR A 244 0.02 20.91 5.54
N PRO A 245 -0.94 20.13 6.11
CA PRO A 245 -0.80 18.69 6.15
C PRO A 245 -0.78 18.11 4.74
N SER A 246 0.07 17.12 4.53
CA SER A 246 0.01 16.29 3.34
C SER A 246 -1.39 15.70 3.21
N THR A 247 -1.83 15.59 2.00
CA THR A 247 -3.09 14.92 1.70
C THR A 247 -2.87 13.47 1.29
N SER A 248 -1.65 12.95 1.26
CA SER A 248 -1.27 11.59 0.85
C SER A 248 -0.54 10.80 1.92
N ALA A 249 0.24 11.44 2.76
CA ALA A 249 0.95 10.76 3.81
C ALA A 249 0.03 10.47 4.99
N ASP A 250 -0.04 9.21 5.39
CA ASP A 250 -0.73 8.79 6.60
C ASP A 250 0.08 9.20 7.84
N PRO A 251 -0.55 9.44 8.98
CA PRO A 251 0.18 9.57 10.23
C PRO A 251 0.79 8.21 10.58
N VAL A 252 2.03 8.24 11.07
CA VAL A 252 2.75 7.03 11.50
C VAL A 252 3.01 7.12 13.00
N ALA A 253 2.49 6.17 13.77
CA ALA A 253 2.75 6.11 15.20
C ALA A 253 4.07 5.36 15.47
N THR A 254 4.95 5.97 16.27
CA THR A 254 6.27 5.40 16.62
C THR A 254 6.59 5.68 18.09
N ASP A 255 7.62 5.04 18.63
CA ASP A 255 8.14 5.35 19.97
C ASP A 255 8.69 6.79 20.07
N HIS A 256 9.09 7.39 18.94
CA HIS A 256 9.57 8.78 18.89
C HIS A 256 8.44 9.81 18.88
N GLY A 257 7.21 9.40 18.57
CA GLY A 257 6.05 10.26 18.43
C GLY A 257 5.20 9.90 17.23
N VAL A 258 4.20 10.73 16.93
CA VAL A 258 3.40 10.61 15.72
C VAL A 258 4.06 11.45 14.61
N LEU A 259 4.42 10.79 13.52
CA LEU A 259 5.03 11.43 12.36
C LEU A 259 3.93 11.93 11.42
N VAL A 260 4.08 13.16 10.96
CA VAL A 260 3.14 13.81 10.01
C VAL A 260 3.92 14.66 9.02
N VAL A 261 3.63 14.51 7.74
CA VAL A 261 4.20 15.40 6.72
C VAL A 261 3.42 16.71 6.67
N GLU A 262 4.13 17.81 6.85
CA GLU A 262 3.59 19.17 6.82
C GLU A 262 4.45 20.09 5.95
N GLY A 263 3.90 20.51 4.82
CA GLY A 263 4.62 21.38 3.89
C GLY A 263 5.92 20.69 3.42
N ASP A 264 7.06 21.28 3.73
CA ASP A 264 8.41 20.82 3.38
C ASP A 264 9.12 20.10 4.54
N ALA A 265 8.39 19.52 5.48
CA ALA A 265 8.96 18.93 6.67
C ALA A 265 8.19 17.72 7.21
N LEU A 266 8.92 16.90 7.95
CA LEU A 266 8.37 15.85 8.80
C LEU A 266 8.21 16.40 10.22
N GLY A 267 6.96 16.57 10.67
CA GLY A 267 6.63 16.93 12.04
C GLY A 267 6.63 15.70 12.94
N VAL A 268 7.22 15.81 14.11
CA VAL A 268 7.19 14.79 15.17
C VAL A 268 6.36 15.32 16.33
N TYR A 269 5.26 14.65 16.62
CA TYR A 269 4.28 15.07 17.63
C TYR A 269 4.31 14.14 18.83
N ASP A 270 4.27 14.74 20.01
CA ASP A 270 4.18 14.01 21.28
C ASP A 270 2.87 13.21 21.35
N ARG A 271 2.93 11.93 21.69
CA ARG A 271 1.77 11.04 21.71
C ARG A 271 0.78 11.36 22.82
N GLU A 272 1.25 11.88 23.96
CA GLU A 272 0.42 12.17 25.11
C GLU A 272 -0.22 13.56 25.06
N THR A 273 0.51 14.55 24.54
CA THR A 273 0.11 15.97 24.58
C THR A 273 -0.28 16.55 23.22
N GLY A 274 0.17 15.93 22.12
CA GLY A 274 0.03 16.47 20.77
C GLY A 274 0.93 17.67 20.49
N GLU A 275 1.85 18.03 21.40
CA GLU A 275 2.81 19.10 21.13
C GLU A 275 3.81 18.67 20.08
N ARG A 276 4.10 19.55 19.11
CA ARG A 276 5.14 19.30 18.13
C ARG A 276 6.51 19.39 18.79
N ARG A 277 7.21 18.26 18.88
CA ARG A 277 8.56 18.16 19.46
C ARG A 277 9.62 18.65 18.48
N SER A 278 9.48 18.29 17.22
CA SER A 278 10.41 18.71 16.18
C SER A 278 9.76 18.91 14.81
N LYS A 279 10.48 19.58 13.93
CA LYS A 279 10.12 19.76 12.52
C LYS A 279 11.38 19.55 11.70
N ILE A 280 11.51 18.35 11.11
CA ILE A 280 12.68 17.92 10.36
C ILE A 280 12.49 18.35 8.90
N PRO A 281 13.32 19.22 8.35
CA PRO A 281 13.19 19.65 6.97
C PRO A 281 13.41 18.50 5.97
N LEU A 282 12.58 18.46 4.92
CA LEU A 282 12.67 17.52 3.81
C LEU A 282 13.05 18.29 2.53
N PHE A 283 14.13 19.11 2.62
CA PHE A 283 14.50 20.09 1.59
C PHE A 283 14.75 19.52 0.20
N ASP A 284 15.03 18.23 0.14
CA ASP A 284 15.40 17.56 -1.09
C ASP A 284 14.19 16.93 -1.80
N LEU A 285 12.98 17.09 -1.22
CA LEU A 285 11.72 16.58 -1.77
C LEU A 285 10.64 17.67 -1.81
N ASP A 286 9.91 17.80 -2.93
CA ASP A 286 8.67 18.57 -2.99
C ASP A 286 7.51 17.79 -2.41
N THR A 287 7.29 17.92 -1.11
CA THR A 287 6.25 17.21 -0.37
C THR A 287 4.82 17.70 -0.62
N THR A 288 4.62 18.69 -1.52
CA THR A 288 3.28 19.02 -2.05
C THR A 288 2.74 17.93 -2.97
N LEU A 289 3.63 17.03 -3.40
CA LEU A 289 3.35 15.89 -4.23
C LEU A 289 2.91 14.70 -3.35
N ASP A 290 2.35 13.68 -3.97
CA ASP A 290 1.95 12.46 -3.25
C ASP A 290 3.18 11.87 -2.55
N THR A 291 3.10 11.83 -1.23
CA THR A 291 4.22 11.46 -0.35
C THR A 291 3.79 10.29 0.55
N THR A 292 4.68 9.34 0.77
CA THR A 292 4.51 8.22 1.70
C THR A 292 5.59 8.29 2.77
N VAL A 293 5.24 7.90 3.99
CA VAL A 293 6.17 7.80 5.13
C VAL A 293 6.13 6.38 5.69
N ALA A 294 7.29 5.84 5.96
CA ALA A 294 7.47 4.62 6.74
C ALA A 294 8.40 4.91 7.92
N ALA A 295 8.34 4.12 8.98
CA ALA A 295 9.24 4.30 10.11
C ALA A 295 9.55 2.98 10.82
N ASP A 296 10.82 2.82 11.22
CA ASP A 296 11.28 1.73 12.05
C ASP A 296 12.59 2.08 12.79
N GLY A 297 12.69 1.70 14.06
CA GLY A 297 13.92 1.73 14.83
C GLY A 297 14.62 3.10 14.90
N GLY A 298 13.88 4.20 15.01
CA GLY A 298 14.43 5.56 15.07
C GLY A 298 14.77 6.16 13.70
N MET A 299 14.45 5.46 12.63
CA MET A 299 14.55 5.95 11.26
C MET A 299 13.16 6.20 10.68
N ALA A 300 13.01 7.30 9.95
CA ALA A 300 11.89 7.49 9.05
C ALA A 300 12.38 7.47 7.61
N PHE A 301 11.55 6.94 6.73
CA PHE A 301 11.78 6.92 5.30
C PHE A 301 10.65 7.69 4.64
N VAL A 302 11.01 8.60 3.74
CA VAL A 302 10.04 9.47 3.07
C VAL A 302 10.28 9.39 1.57
N ALA A 303 9.22 9.12 0.83
CA ALA A 303 9.33 8.97 -0.61
C ALA A 303 8.20 9.66 -1.35
N ASN A 304 8.52 10.13 -2.54
CA ASN A 304 7.60 10.60 -3.55
C ASN A 304 8.23 10.42 -4.94
N HIS A 305 7.61 10.96 -6.00
CA HIS A 305 8.14 10.83 -7.36
C HIS A 305 9.42 11.64 -7.65
N GLU A 306 10.00 12.35 -6.68
CA GLU A 306 11.32 12.99 -6.82
C GLU A 306 12.42 12.14 -6.19
N GLY A 307 12.12 11.35 -5.16
CA GLY A 307 13.12 10.55 -4.50
C GLY A 307 12.64 9.77 -3.30
N LEU A 308 13.57 9.06 -2.70
CA LEU A 308 13.45 8.33 -1.45
C LEU A 308 14.58 8.77 -0.52
N LEU A 309 14.25 9.25 0.66
CA LEU A 309 15.23 9.65 1.67
C LEU A 309 15.03 8.92 3.00
N ALA A 310 16.13 8.71 3.70
CA ALA A 310 16.15 8.21 5.06
C ALA A 310 16.51 9.33 6.04
N VAL A 311 15.73 9.43 7.11
CA VAL A 311 15.87 10.44 8.15
C VAL A 311 16.18 9.76 9.48
N ASP A 312 17.21 10.21 10.16
CA ASP A 312 17.49 9.85 11.54
C ASP A 312 16.62 10.74 12.45
N LEU A 313 15.68 10.13 13.17
CA LEU A 313 14.72 10.86 14.01
C LEU A 313 15.36 11.44 15.28
N GLU A 314 16.41 10.81 15.81
CA GLU A 314 17.12 11.30 17.00
C GLU A 314 18.08 12.45 16.63
N ALA A 315 18.83 12.28 15.54
CA ALA A 315 19.75 13.31 15.04
C ALA A 315 19.03 14.43 14.27
N GLU A 316 17.78 14.23 13.87
CA GLU A 316 16.96 15.14 13.06
C GLU A 316 17.64 15.52 11.72
N THR A 317 18.29 14.56 11.07
CA THR A 317 19.04 14.78 9.83
C THR A 317 18.78 13.70 8.79
N THR A 318 18.86 14.09 7.50
CA THR A 318 18.88 13.12 6.40
C THR A 318 20.16 12.28 6.47
N ARG A 319 20.00 10.97 6.39
CA ARG A 319 21.11 10.01 6.33
C ARG A 319 21.59 9.78 4.90
N TRP A 320 20.66 9.54 4.01
CA TRP A 320 20.90 9.36 2.58
C TRP A 320 19.68 9.77 1.77
N LEU A 321 19.91 10.08 0.51
CA LEU A 321 18.88 10.42 -0.49
C LEU A 321 19.17 9.61 -1.75
N HIS A 322 18.13 8.97 -2.29
CA HIS A 322 18.10 8.41 -3.63
C HIS A 322 17.24 9.34 -4.49
N GLU A 323 17.87 9.94 -5.54
CA GLU A 323 17.25 11.02 -6.32
C GLU A 323 16.30 10.53 -7.42
N ASP A 324 16.25 9.23 -7.73
CA ASP A 324 15.27 8.71 -8.66
C ASP A 324 13.91 8.56 -7.98
N GLY A 325 12.85 9.01 -8.66
CA GLY A 325 11.51 9.04 -8.10
C GLY A 325 10.96 7.68 -7.71
N VAL A 326 10.28 7.64 -6.58
CA VAL A 326 9.53 6.48 -6.12
C VAL A 326 8.06 6.70 -6.42
N TYR A 327 7.37 5.67 -6.90
CA TYR A 327 5.94 5.76 -7.14
C TYR A 327 5.21 6.18 -5.85
N ALA A 328 4.22 7.07 -6.01
CA ALA A 328 3.40 7.59 -4.91
C ALA A 328 2.67 6.50 -4.10
N ALA A 329 2.59 5.28 -4.63
CA ALA A 329 2.08 4.13 -3.91
C ALA A 329 2.93 3.72 -2.71
N GLY A 330 4.20 4.12 -2.67
CA GLY A 330 5.06 3.92 -1.52
C GLY A 330 6.07 2.79 -1.65
N PHE A 331 6.49 2.31 -0.51
CA PHE A 331 7.57 1.36 -0.34
C PHE A 331 7.37 0.59 0.97
N ALA A 332 8.16 -0.46 1.16
CA ALA A 332 8.20 -1.23 2.39
C ALA A 332 9.63 -1.27 2.96
N VAL A 333 9.74 -1.22 4.27
CA VAL A 333 11.01 -1.24 5.00
C VAL A 333 11.17 -2.60 5.67
N GLY A 334 12.18 -3.36 5.27
CA GLY A 334 12.57 -4.60 5.94
C GLY A 334 13.74 -4.37 6.90
N THR A 335 14.21 -5.46 7.50
CA THR A 335 15.31 -5.42 8.50
C THR A 335 16.60 -4.83 7.95
N GLU A 336 16.92 -5.12 6.68
CA GLU A 336 18.16 -4.67 6.04
C GLU A 336 17.94 -3.88 4.74
N THR A 337 16.69 -3.78 4.26
CA THR A 337 16.39 -3.23 2.95
C THR A 337 15.18 -2.32 2.97
N VAL A 338 15.16 -1.37 2.05
CA VAL A 338 13.96 -0.64 1.63
C VAL A 338 13.58 -1.14 0.25
N VAL A 339 12.38 -1.66 0.07
CA VAL A 339 11.89 -2.12 -1.23
C VAL A 339 10.89 -1.11 -1.76
N ALA A 340 11.21 -0.50 -2.87
CA ALA A 340 10.41 0.54 -3.48
C ALA A 340 10.13 0.26 -4.95
N MET A 341 9.03 0.80 -5.43
CA MET A 341 8.70 0.86 -6.84
C MET A 341 9.28 2.15 -7.41
N VAL A 342 10.32 2.03 -8.22
CA VAL A 342 11.03 3.17 -8.81
C VAL A 342 10.47 3.45 -10.20
N ASP A 343 10.03 4.69 -10.40
CA ASP A 343 9.56 5.17 -11.70
C ASP A 343 10.71 5.76 -12.51
N GLY A 344 11.13 5.03 -13.52
CA GLY A 344 12.19 5.48 -14.42
C GLY A 344 11.78 6.60 -15.37
N SER A 345 10.52 7.04 -15.42
CA SER A 345 10.08 7.86 -16.55
C SER A 345 9.06 8.96 -16.28
N ALA A 346 8.56 9.14 -15.09
CA ALA A 346 7.32 9.91 -14.90
C ALA A 346 7.36 11.33 -15.49
N TYR A 347 8.53 11.93 -15.70
CA TYR A 347 8.58 13.29 -16.24
C TYR A 347 9.77 13.62 -17.16
N VAL A 348 10.74 12.74 -17.41
CA VAL A 348 11.99 13.17 -18.07
C VAL A 348 12.39 12.43 -19.35
N SER A 349 12.14 11.16 -19.53
CA SER A 349 12.34 10.49 -20.82
C SER A 349 11.80 9.04 -20.87
N SER A 350 11.34 8.62 -22.04
CA SER A 350 10.76 7.29 -22.34
C SER A 350 11.75 6.10 -22.31
N ASP A 351 12.95 6.28 -21.77
CA ASP A 351 14.04 5.30 -21.91
C ASP A 351 14.34 4.54 -20.59
N HIS A 352 13.67 4.84 -19.47
CA HIS A 352 13.86 4.14 -18.21
C HIS A 352 12.66 3.22 -17.92
N ALA A 353 12.95 1.97 -17.64
CA ALA A 353 11.93 1.00 -17.26
C ALA A 353 11.54 1.18 -15.79
N GLU A 354 10.26 1.03 -15.48
CA GLU A 354 9.77 0.92 -14.11
C GLU A 354 10.39 -0.31 -13.44
N THR A 355 10.81 -0.20 -12.19
CA THR A 355 11.45 -1.29 -11.46
C THR A 355 10.90 -1.43 -10.05
N ILE A 356 10.92 -2.65 -9.51
CA ILE A 356 10.93 -2.89 -8.08
C ILE A 356 12.38 -3.02 -7.67
N THR A 357 12.84 -2.13 -6.80
CA THR A 357 14.23 -2.06 -6.38
C THR A 357 14.34 -2.22 -4.87
N ALA A 358 15.25 -3.10 -4.43
CA ALA A 358 15.65 -3.17 -3.04
C ALA A 358 16.93 -2.36 -2.83
N PHE A 359 16.85 -1.43 -1.90
CA PHE A 359 17.97 -0.59 -1.47
C PHE A 359 18.52 -1.10 -0.14
N ASP A 360 19.79 -0.93 0.09
CA ASP A 360 20.39 -1.08 1.41
C ASP A 360 19.80 -0.03 2.36
N ARG A 361 19.27 -0.47 3.49
CA ARG A 361 18.57 0.40 4.43
C ARG A 361 19.47 1.50 5.02
N GLU A 362 20.75 1.19 5.24
CA GLU A 362 21.69 2.10 5.90
C GLU A 362 22.37 3.08 4.93
N THR A 363 22.56 2.68 3.68
CA THR A 363 23.33 3.45 2.71
C THR A 363 22.51 4.02 1.55
N GLY A 364 21.34 3.46 1.26
CA GLY A 364 20.55 3.80 0.07
C GLY A 364 21.07 3.17 -1.23
N ASP A 365 22.12 2.33 -1.18
CA ASP A 365 22.66 1.67 -2.37
C ASP A 365 21.70 0.58 -2.87
N ALA A 366 21.47 0.49 -4.18
CA ALA A 366 20.66 -0.57 -4.76
C ALA A 366 21.34 -1.94 -4.61
N ARG A 367 20.62 -2.91 -4.03
CA ARG A 367 21.07 -4.31 -3.87
C ARG A 367 20.66 -5.18 -5.05
N TRP A 368 19.41 -5.05 -5.49
CA TRP A 368 18.87 -5.70 -6.68
C TRP A 368 17.69 -4.91 -7.23
N ASN A 369 17.35 -5.17 -8.49
CA ASN A 369 16.15 -4.65 -9.10
C ASN A 369 15.47 -5.71 -9.97
N TYR A 370 14.15 -5.55 -10.15
CA TYR A 370 13.32 -6.31 -11.09
C TYR A 370 12.65 -5.33 -12.04
N VAL A 371 12.88 -5.50 -13.34
CA VAL A 371 12.31 -4.64 -14.38
C VAL A 371 10.86 -5.07 -14.64
N LEU A 372 9.94 -4.11 -14.54
CA LEU A 372 8.52 -4.31 -14.81
C LEU A 372 8.24 -4.29 -16.32
N ASP A 373 8.83 -5.23 -17.09
CA ASP A 373 8.67 -5.29 -18.52
C ASP A 373 7.23 -5.65 -18.93
N GLY A 374 6.53 -4.68 -19.54
CA GLY A 374 5.13 -4.82 -19.92
C GLY A 374 4.12 -4.75 -18.76
N PHE A 375 4.58 -4.47 -17.55
CA PHE A 375 3.74 -4.12 -16.43
C PHE A 375 3.87 -2.62 -16.16
N HIS A 376 2.75 -1.98 -15.87
CA HIS A 376 2.78 -0.65 -15.27
C HIS A 376 2.48 -0.80 -13.79
N ALA A 377 3.21 -0.07 -12.98
CA ALA A 377 3.02 -0.09 -11.55
C ALA A 377 1.60 0.31 -11.16
N LEU A 378 1.06 -0.38 -10.19
CA LEU A 378 -0.17 0.04 -9.53
C LEU A 378 0.13 1.00 -8.38
N THR A 379 -0.94 1.54 -7.90
CA THR A 379 -1.08 2.51 -6.84
C THR A 379 -1.02 1.91 -5.44
N ILE A 380 -0.45 0.73 -5.28
CA ILE A 380 -0.22 0.08 -4.00
C ILE A 380 1.28 -0.10 -3.75
N PRO A 381 1.76 0.05 -2.50
CA PRO A 381 3.15 -0.20 -2.19
C PRO A 381 3.54 -1.66 -2.45
N PRO A 382 4.82 -1.94 -2.67
CA PRO A 382 5.33 -3.30 -2.53
C PRO A 382 5.07 -3.80 -1.12
N ILE A 383 4.51 -4.99 -0.99
CA ILE A 383 4.25 -5.64 0.29
C ILE A 383 5.38 -6.60 0.57
N LEU A 384 6.01 -6.44 1.72
CA LEU A 384 7.15 -7.23 2.12
C LEU A 384 6.75 -8.26 3.17
N VAL A 385 7.06 -9.52 2.89
CA VAL A 385 7.01 -10.64 3.84
C VAL A 385 8.35 -11.38 3.78
N ASP A 386 8.64 -12.23 4.74
CA ASP A 386 9.96 -12.84 4.84
C ASP A 386 10.32 -13.64 3.58
N GLY A 387 11.35 -13.18 2.89
CA GLY A 387 11.84 -13.79 1.65
C GLY A 387 11.01 -13.55 0.40
N ALA A 388 9.98 -12.66 0.44
CA ALA A 388 9.16 -12.37 -0.72
C ALA A 388 8.68 -10.91 -0.77
N VAL A 389 8.43 -10.42 -1.99
CA VAL A 389 7.81 -9.12 -2.28
C VAL A 389 6.57 -9.34 -3.13
N CYS A 390 5.40 -8.98 -2.60
CA CYS A 390 4.15 -9.01 -3.32
C CYS A 390 3.82 -7.59 -3.85
N PHE A 391 3.34 -7.51 -5.08
CA PHE A 391 2.93 -6.25 -5.70
C PHE A 391 1.78 -6.48 -6.66
N ALA A 392 1.08 -5.43 -7.04
CA ALA A 392 0.06 -5.52 -8.07
C ALA A 392 0.51 -4.81 -9.35
N THR A 393 0.01 -5.30 -10.49
CA THR A 393 0.33 -4.77 -11.82
C THR A 393 -0.88 -4.09 -12.43
N SER A 394 -0.71 -2.88 -12.99
CA SER A 394 -1.82 -2.13 -13.57
C SER A 394 -2.28 -2.65 -14.93
N SER A 395 -1.39 -3.23 -15.71
CA SER A 395 -1.72 -3.69 -17.06
C SER A 395 -2.69 -4.87 -17.08
N THR A 396 -2.66 -5.68 -16.03
CA THR A 396 -3.51 -6.86 -15.86
C THR A 396 -4.24 -6.88 -14.52
N ASN A 397 -3.94 -5.92 -13.64
CA ASN A 397 -4.41 -5.87 -12.24
C ASN A 397 -4.19 -7.21 -11.49
N ALA A 398 -3.12 -7.90 -11.85
CA ALA A 398 -2.74 -9.17 -11.29
C ALA A 398 -1.80 -8.97 -10.10
N LEU A 399 -1.91 -9.85 -9.13
CA LEU A 399 -0.88 -9.98 -8.09
C LEU A 399 0.33 -10.70 -8.68
N ALA A 400 1.51 -10.22 -8.32
CA ALA A 400 2.79 -10.83 -8.65
C ALA A 400 3.65 -10.93 -7.39
N VAL A 401 4.48 -11.96 -7.33
CA VAL A 401 5.40 -12.18 -6.21
C VAL A 401 6.80 -12.39 -6.71
N LEU A 402 7.74 -11.62 -6.17
CA LEU A 402 9.17 -11.81 -6.34
C LEU A 402 9.73 -12.60 -5.17
N GLY A 403 10.76 -13.40 -5.44
CA GLY A 403 11.44 -14.18 -4.42
C GLY A 403 12.81 -14.67 -4.86
N ASP A 404 13.42 -15.51 -4.04
CA ASP A 404 14.72 -16.15 -4.33
C ASP A 404 14.54 -17.36 -5.23
N VAL A 405 14.07 -17.15 -6.44
CA VAL A 405 13.90 -18.18 -7.48
C VAL A 405 14.89 -17.94 -8.63
N PRO A 406 15.15 -18.95 -9.49
CA PRO A 406 15.97 -18.74 -10.68
C PRO A 406 15.38 -17.68 -11.59
N ALA A 407 16.23 -16.84 -12.20
CA ALA A 407 15.77 -15.90 -13.21
C ALA A 407 15.13 -16.64 -14.39
N GLU A 408 14.05 -16.08 -14.93
CA GLU A 408 13.47 -16.56 -16.19
C GLU A 408 14.52 -16.53 -17.31
N ARG A 409 14.57 -17.58 -18.13
CA ARG A 409 15.54 -17.71 -19.25
C ARG A 409 15.00 -17.08 -20.52
#